data_e6221fac20f48c5ebb56e9ad86eda9cd
#
_entry.id   e6221fac20f48c5ebb56e9ad86eda9cd
#
_cell.length_a   1.000
_cell.length_b   1.000
_cell.length_c   1.000
_cell.angle_alpha   90.00
_cell.angle_beta   90.00
_cell.angle_gamma   90.00
#
_symmetry.space_group_name_H-M   'P 1'
#
loop_
_entity.id
_entity.type
_entity.pdbx_description
1 polymer ?
#
loop_
_entity_poly.entity_id
_entity_poly.type
_entity_poly.pdbx_seq_one_letter_code
_entity_poly.pdbx_strand_id
1 'polypeptide(L)'
;MIRRAVLTLVGVLNITLLLATQPIRISCVGASITEGYGTTKPWNENSYPAQVGHLLGNKYHVENYGRGGSTMLRKGDCPYWDKEKYQPSMDSRPNIVFIDLGGNDAKLRNRIHKADFVEDACELVYRYQHLPTHPRVILMTAIPGFTNDTTEIWNTAIVRDINPLIIEAARMMRVEVLDMYPVLEGHQDLMPDKIHPNDEGARMMAEKMAWYLLTYPQKPSEEMTIDGLADNPFITHIYTADPSAHVWKDGRLYVYASHDIFPPRGCDRMDEYHVFSTDDMTHWTDHGEILRQSDVTWGRKEGGWMWAPDCAFKDGKYYFYFPHPSATKTENSWKIGVAVSRHPAKDFKVIGYIEGAPSAIDPCVFVDNDGQAYVYNGGGTGPLVYGGKLKSNMIELDGEMRPMEGLVDFHEAAFVFRRKDIYYLTYADNHTEKDANGKQRGYNQLCYATSTSPLGPWKYQGIYLYPTDCDTSHGSVVEYKGQWYAFYHNCSITQQGNLRSICVDRLFFNPDGTIKPVYQRHKSEIPRK
;
A
#
# COMPACT_ATOMS: atom_id res chain seq x y z
N MET A 1 -84.90 -37.28 4.84
CA MET A 1 -84.35 -36.23 4.00
C MET A 1 -82.88 -36.07 4.30
N ILE A 2 -82.02 -36.71 3.54
CA ILE A 2 -80.58 -36.76 3.79
C ILE A 2 -79.95 -35.93 2.62
N ARG A 3 -79.36 -34.77 2.92
CA ARG A 3 -78.61 -33.98 1.96
C ARG A 3 -77.18 -34.51 1.91
N ARG A 4 -76.76 -35.03 0.76
CA ARG A 4 -75.37 -35.35 0.42
C ARG A 4 -74.63 -34.07 0.11
N ALA A 5 -73.55 -33.79 0.85
CA ALA A 5 -72.55 -32.77 0.49
C ALA A 5 -71.52 -33.38 -0.43
N VAL A 6 -71.34 -32.80 -1.61
CA VAL A 6 -70.24 -33.13 -2.54
C VAL A 6 -69.08 -32.22 -2.19
N LEU A 7 -68.00 -32.80 -1.70
CA LEU A 7 -66.73 -32.09 -1.55
C LEU A 7 -65.98 -32.09 -2.91
N THR A 8 -65.85 -30.93 -3.52
CA THR A 8 -64.97 -30.74 -4.69
C THR A 8 -63.57 -30.42 -4.21
N LEU A 9 -62.64 -31.34 -4.41
CA LEU A 9 -61.21 -31.14 -4.13
C LEU A 9 -60.60 -30.37 -5.29
N VAL A 10 -60.29 -29.09 -5.10
CA VAL A 10 -59.51 -28.29 -6.03
C VAL A 10 -58.03 -28.50 -5.70
N GLY A 11 -57.36 -29.31 -6.53
CA GLY A 11 -55.91 -29.46 -6.47
C GLY A 11 -55.25 -28.21 -7.02
N VAL A 12 -54.62 -27.39 -6.17
CA VAL A 12 -53.75 -26.30 -6.60
C VAL A 12 -52.40 -26.89 -7.01
N LEU A 13 -52.18 -26.95 -8.31
CA LEU A 13 -50.86 -27.32 -8.89
C LEU A 13 -49.93 -26.12 -8.74
N ASN A 14 -49.05 -26.15 -7.74
CA ASN A 14 -47.98 -25.17 -7.62
C ASN A 14 -46.94 -25.44 -8.71
N ILE A 15 -47.07 -24.79 -9.84
CA ILE A 15 -45.99 -24.73 -10.85
C ILE A 15 -45.00 -23.68 -10.36
N THR A 16 -43.94 -24.12 -9.70
CA THR A 16 -42.77 -23.30 -9.42
C THR A 16 -42.05 -23.12 -10.76
N LEU A 17 -42.30 -22.03 -11.50
CA LEU A 17 -41.44 -21.63 -12.58
C LEU A 17 -40.05 -21.32 -11.99
N LEU A 18 -39.11 -22.22 -12.19
CA LEU A 18 -37.70 -21.88 -12.09
C LEU A 18 -37.39 -20.92 -13.24
N LEU A 19 -37.51 -19.61 -12.97
CA LEU A 19 -36.93 -18.59 -13.83
C LEU A 19 -35.41 -18.84 -13.79
N ALA A 20 -34.85 -19.40 -14.87
CA ALA A 20 -33.42 -19.49 -15.05
C ALA A 20 -32.85 -18.06 -14.91
N THR A 21 -32.15 -17.78 -13.83
CA THR A 21 -31.51 -16.50 -13.63
C THR A 21 -30.48 -16.32 -14.75
N GLN A 22 -30.59 -15.23 -15.49
CA GLN A 22 -29.61 -14.90 -16.54
C GLN A 22 -28.20 -14.85 -15.91
N PRO A 23 -27.17 -15.37 -16.58
CA PRO A 23 -25.82 -15.33 -16.07
C PRO A 23 -25.34 -13.90 -15.88
N ILE A 24 -24.54 -13.65 -14.86
CA ILE A 24 -23.88 -12.38 -14.60
C ILE A 24 -22.82 -12.18 -15.71
N ARG A 25 -22.99 -11.15 -16.53
CA ARG A 25 -22.08 -10.84 -17.62
C ARG A 25 -20.88 -10.05 -17.12
N ILE A 26 -19.68 -10.53 -17.47
CA ILE A 26 -18.40 -9.91 -17.13
C ILE A 26 -17.70 -9.54 -18.43
N SER A 27 -17.33 -8.27 -18.58
CA SER A 27 -16.47 -7.79 -19.66
C SER A 27 -15.07 -7.57 -19.13
N CYS A 28 -14.10 -8.29 -19.72
CA CYS A 28 -12.66 -8.08 -19.46
C CYS A 28 -12.11 -7.16 -20.56
N VAL A 29 -11.91 -5.91 -20.22
CA VAL A 29 -11.38 -4.85 -21.07
C VAL A 29 -9.89 -4.73 -20.83
N GLY A 30 -9.05 -4.69 -21.87
CA GLY A 30 -7.61 -4.61 -21.67
C GLY A 30 -6.79 -4.64 -22.95
N ALA A 31 -5.52 -4.91 -22.77
CA ALA A 31 -4.52 -4.95 -23.83
C ALA A 31 -4.18 -6.38 -24.29
N SER A 32 -2.92 -6.62 -24.65
CA SER A 32 -2.43 -7.91 -25.14
C SER A 32 -2.54 -9.04 -24.12
N ILE A 33 -2.34 -8.76 -22.83
CA ILE A 33 -2.45 -9.73 -21.74
C ILE A 33 -3.89 -10.22 -21.65
N THR A 34 -4.86 -9.31 -21.67
CA THR A 34 -6.28 -9.63 -21.69
C THR A 34 -6.66 -10.38 -22.96
N GLU A 35 -6.13 -9.99 -24.14
CA GLU A 35 -6.35 -10.69 -25.40
C GLU A 35 -5.88 -12.13 -25.37
N GLY A 36 -4.77 -12.42 -24.65
CA GLY A 36 -4.22 -13.75 -24.45
C GLY A 36 -2.79 -13.93 -24.97
N TYR A 37 -2.06 -12.85 -25.30
CA TYR A 37 -0.65 -12.96 -25.67
C TYR A 37 0.16 -13.59 -24.54
N GLY A 38 1.13 -14.42 -24.91
CA GLY A 38 1.94 -15.21 -24.00
C GLY A 38 1.37 -16.60 -23.71
N THR A 39 0.04 -16.78 -23.80
CA THR A 39 -0.61 -18.07 -23.61
C THR A 39 -0.63 -18.90 -24.90
N THR A 40 -0.82 -20.22 -24.77
CA THR A 40 -1.01 -21.10 -25.90
C THR A 40 -2.36 -20.84 -26.58
N LYS A 41 -2.41 -21.04 -27.90
CA LYS A 41 -3.68 -20.92 -28.63
C LYS A 41 -4.51 -22.21 -28.51
N PRO A 42 -5.83 -22.11 -28.50
CA PRO A 42 -6.61 -20.89 -28.78
C PRO A 42 -6.79 -19.99 -27.56
N TRP A 43 -6.70 -18.69 -27.73
CA TRP A 43 -6.81 -17.71 -26.64
C TRP A 43 -8.19 -17.64 -25.97
N ASN A 44 -9.25 -18.03 -26.68
CA ASN A 44 -10.59 -18.17 -26.10
C ASN A 44 -10.70 -19.33 -25.07
N GLU A 45 -9.65 -20.13 -24.90
CA GLU A 45 -9.56 -21.17 -23.87
C GLU A 45 -8.49 -20.85 -22.82
N ASN A 46 -7.37 -20.26 -23.22
CA ASN A 46 -6.17 -20.17 -22.40
C ASN A 46 -5.87 -18.76 -21.86
N SER A 47 -6.47 -17.70 -22.42
CA SER A 47 -6.34 -16.35 -21.83
C SER A 47 -6.92 -16.29 -20.41
N TYR A 48 -6.44 -15.37 -19.56
CA TYR A 48 -6.98 -15.27 -18.21
C TYR A 48 -8.50 -15.02 -18.17
N PRO A 49 -9.13 -14.22 -19.07
CA PRO A 49 -10.58 -14.10 -19.07
C PRO A 49 -11.33 -15.42 -19.32
N ALA A 50 -10.81 -16.26 -20.23
CA ALA A 50 -11.38 -17.58 -20.48
C ALA A 50 -11.26 -18.49 -19.26
N GLN A 51 -10.10 -18.49 -18.61
CA GLN A 51 -9.86 -19.26 -17.39
C GLN A 51 -10.73 -18.77 -16.22
N VAL A 52 -10.97 -17.43 -16.07
CA VAL A 52 -11.94 -16.88 -15.10
C VAL A 52 -13.33 -17.47 -15.34
N GLY A 53 -13.76 -17.53 -16.60
CA GLY A 53 -15.06 -18.14 -16.96
C GLY A 53 -15.17 -19.60 -16.51
N HIS A 54 -14.13 -20.38 -16.72
CA HIS A 54 -14.09 -21.79 -16.26
C HIS A 54 -14.16 -21.89 -14.72
N LEU A 55 -13.42 -21.05 -14.00
CA LEU A 55 -13.38 -21.05 -12.53
C LEU A 55 -14.70 -20.60 -11.88
N LEU A 56 -15.38 -19.65 -12.48
CA LEU A 56 -16.65 -19.11 -11.97
C LEU A 56 -17.87 -19.96 -12.35
N GLY A 57 -17.76 -20.76 -13.40
CA GLY A 57 -18.81 -21.65 -13.88
C GLY A 57 -20.04 -20.93 -14.48
N ASN A 58 -21.11 -21.67 -14.71
CA ASN A 58 -22.28 -21.24 -15.50
C ASN A 58 -23.09 -20.07 -14.91
N LYS A 59 -22.81 -19.68 -13.68
CA LYS A 59 -23.43 -18.49 -13.06
C LYS A 59 -22.93 -17.19 -13.69
N TYR A 60 -21.76 -17.24 -14.33
CA TYR A 60 -21.13 -16.08 -14.94
C TYR A 60 -20.88 -16.34 -16.43
N HIS A 61 -20.98 -15.29 -17.22
CA HIS A 61 -20.61 -15.29 -18.63
C HIS A 61 -19.50 -14.25 -18.82
N VAL A 62 -18.28 -14.73 -19.09
CA VAL A 62 -17.08 -13.88 -19.21
C VAL A 62 -16.73 -13.68 -20.66
N GLU A 63 -16.60 -12.44 -21.09
CA GLU A 63 -16.24 -12.06 -22.44
C GLU A 63 -14.92 -11.27 -22.46
N ASN A 64 -14.11 -11.57 -23.47
CA ASN A 64 -12.78 -11.00 -23.66
C ASN A 64 -12.81 -9.87 -24.68
N TYR A 65 -12.54 -8.65 -24.21
CA TYR A 65 -12.44 -7.44 -25.02
C TYR A 65 -11.01 -6.86 -25.01
N GLY A 66 -10.01 -7.73 -24.80
CA GLY A 66 -8.61 -7.37 -24.93
C GLY A 66 -8.21 -7.05 -26.37
N ARG A 67 -7.34 -6.06 -26.55
CA ARG A 67 -6.76 -5.68 -27.83
C ARG A 67 -5.29 -5.28 -27.66
N GLY A 68 -4.38 -6.06 -28.27
CA GLY A 68 -2.95 -5.90 -28.14
C GLY A 68 -2.45 -4.48 -28.40
N GLY A 69 -1.52 -4.04 -27.56
CA GLY A 69 -0.91 -2.71 -27.64
C GLY A 69 -1.73 -1.59 -27.02
N SER A 70 -3.00 -1.81 -26.63
CA SER A 70 -3.91 -0.76 -26.18
C SER A 70 -3.40 -0.01 -24.96
N THR A 71 -3.62 1.33 -24.97
CA THR A 71 -3.33 2.24 -23.87
C THR A 71 -4.61 2.78 -23.25
N MET A 72 -4.54 3.11 -21.96
CA MET A 72 -5.55 3.92 -21.26
C MET A 72 -5.54 5.34 -21.82
N LEU A 73 -4.34 5.90 -22.00
CA LEU A 73 -4.11 7.23 -22.54
C LEU A 73 -4.68 7.38 -23.96
N ARG A 74 -5.48 8.41 -24.18
CA ARG A 74 -5.96 8.80 -25.52
C ARG A 74 -4.84 9.33 -26.42
N LYS A 75 -3.83 9.95 -25.81
CA LYS A 75 -2.61 10.41 -26.51
C LYS A 75 -1.56 9.31 -26.65
N GLY A 76 -1.84 8.10 -26.18
CA GLY A 76 -0.96 6.96 -26.38
C GLY A 76 -0.86 6.54 -27.84
N ASP A 77 0.14 5.71 -28.15
CA ASP A 77 0.38 5.22 -29.52
C ASP A 77 -0.70 4.27 -30.03
N CYS A 78 -1.53 3.74 -29.14
CA CYS A 78 -2.57 2.77 -29.48
C CYS A 78 -3.79 2.89 -28.54
N PRO A 79 -4.54 3.99 -28.52
CA PRO A 79 -5.65 4.21 -27.60
C PRO A 79 -6.71 3.12 -27.68
N TYR A 80 -7.12 2.55 -26.53
CA TYR A 80 -8.22 1.56 -26.50
C TYR A 80 -9.53 2.12 -27.04
N TRP A 81 -9.74 3.41 -26.89
CA TRP A 81 -10.88 4.18 -27.36
C TRP A 81 -11.17 4.03 -28.85
N ASP A 82 -10.13 3.81 -29.65
CA ASP A 82 -10.20 3.69 -31.11
C ASP A 82 -10.21 2.23 -31.59
N LYS A 83 -10.27 1.25 -30.65
CA LYS A 83 -10.20 -0.16 -31.01
C LYS A 83 -11.57 -0.74 -31.31
N GLU A 84 -11.57 -1.73 -32.20
CA GLU A 84 -12.77 -2.47 -32.60
C GLU A 84 -13.43 -3.22 -31.43
N LYS A 85 -12.73 -3.38 -30.30
CA LYS A 85 -13.24 -4.02 -29.07
C LYS A 85 -13.94 -3.05 -28.12
N TYR A 86 -13.71 -1.75 -28.25
CA TYR A 86 -14.24 -0.75 -27.33
C TYR A 86 -15.77 -0.72 -27.33
N GLN A 87 -16.40 -0.45 -28.47
CA GLN A 87 -17.85 -0.36 -28.54
C GLN A 87 -18.55 -1.69 -28.22
N PRO A 88 -18.11 -2.85 -28.77
CA PRO A 88 -18.69 -4.15 -28.40
C PRO A 88 -18.64 -4.45 -26.91
N SER A 89 -17.61 -4.01 -26.18
CA SER A 89 -17.50 -4.21 -24.73
C SER A 89 -18.62 -3.50 -23.95
N MET A 90 -19.11 -2.37 -24.45
CA MET A 90 -20.25 -1.65 -23.88
C MET A 90 -21.59 -2.26 -24.33
N ASP A 91 -21.70 -2.64 -25.61
CA ASP A 91 -22.91 -3.21 -26.19
C ASP A 91 -23.24 -4.59 -25.60
N SER A 92 -22.27 -5.28 -25.02
CA SER A 92 -22.48 -6.54 -24.30
C SER A 92 -23.35 -6.39 -23.05
N ARG A 93 -23.61 -5.15 -22.61
CA ARG A 93 -24.39 -4.83 -21.40
C ARG A 93 -23.88 -5.58 -20.17
N PRO A 94 -22.62 -5.38 -19.78
CA PRO A 94 -22.02 -6.09 -18.67
C PRO A 94 -22.71 -5.76 -17.33
N ASN A 95 -22.63 -6.70 -16.40
CA ASN A 95 -22.94 -6.47 -14.99
C ASN A 95 -21.68 -6.12 -14.19
N ILE A 96 -20.53 -6.61 -14.68
CA ILE A 96 -19.20 -6.35 -14.09
C ILE A 96 -18.23 -6.05 -15.22
N VAL A 97 -17.37 -5.05 -15.03
CA VAL A 97 -16.29 -4.70 -15.97
C VAL A 97 -14.97 -4.71 -15.24
N PHE A 98 -14.03 -5.52 -15.70
CA PHE A 98 -12.64 -5.42 -15.32
C PHE A 98 -11.88 -4.63 -16.39
N ILE A 99 -11.06 -3.66 -15.97
CA ILE A 99 -10.27 -2.84 -16.88
C ILE A 99 -8.78 -3.07 -16.55
N ASP A 100 -8.08 -3.77 -17.46
CA ASP A 100 -6.68 -4.12 -17.42
C ASP A 100 -5.92 -3.31 -18.49
N LEU A 101 -5.88 -1.99 -18.29
CA LEU A 101 -5.13 -1.03 -19.11
C LEU A 101 -4.12 -0.30 -18.24
N GLY A 102 -3.00 0.13 -18.84
CA GLY A 102 -1.91 0.82 -18.15
C GLY A 102 -0.54 0.22 -18.46
N GLY A 103 -0.44 -1.09 -18.69
CA GLY A 103 0.84 -1.71 -19.04
C GLY A 103 1.53 -1.05 -20.24
N ASN A 104 0.82 -0.80 -21.32
CA ASN A 104 1.37 -0.11 -22.50
C ASN A 104 1.62 1.38 -22.26
N ASP A 105 0.93 1.97 -21.31
CA ASP A 105 1.10 3.37 -20.90
C ASP A 105 2.46 3.58 -20.20
N ALA A 106 3.05 2.52 -19.65
CA ALA A 106 4.40 2.54 -19.07
C ALA A 106 5.51 2.69 -20.11
N LYS A 107 5.26 2.46 -21.41
CA LYS A 107 6.23 2.71 -22.47
C LYS A 107 6.61 4.19 -22.53
N LEU A 108 7.87 4.51 -22.71
CA LEU A 108 8.37 5.90 -22.69
C LEU A 108 7.55 6.82 -23.59
N ARG A 109 7.24 6.37 -24.81
CA ARG A 109 6.46 7.16 -25.79
C ARG A 109 5.02 7.48 -25.37
N ASN A 110 4.47 6.72 -24.42
CA ASN A 110 3.13 6.91 -23.88
C ASN A 110 3.19 7.66 -22.53
N ARG A 111 4.08 7.24 -21.62
CA ARG A 111 4.14 7.82 -20.27
C ARG A 111 4.60 9.28 -20.23
N ILE A 112 5.16 9.81 -21.31
CA ILE A 112 5.37 11.27 -21.43
C ILE A 112 4.07 12.06 -21.34
N HIS A 113 2.93 11.40 -21.59
CA HIS A 113 1.58 11.96 -21.50
C HIS A 113 0.88 11.57 -20.19
N LYS A 114 1.58 11.00 -19.21
CA LYS A 114 0.98 10.48 -17.97
C LYS A 114 0.15 11.49 -17.18
N ALA A 115 0.38 12.79 -17.39
CA ALA A 115 -0.43 13.83 -16.76
C ALA A 115 -1.93 13.77 -17.15
N ASP A 116 -2.26 13.20 -18.32
CA ASP A 116 -3.62 13.04 -18.80
C ASP A 116 -4.24 11.69 -18.36
N PHE A 117 -3.45 10.78 -17.75
CA PHE A 117 -3.85 9.39 -17.48
C PHE A 117 -5.07 9.29 -16.58
N VAL A 118 -5.09 10.04 -15.48
CA VAL A 118 -6.21 10.00 -14.50
C VAL A 118 -7.49 10.49 -15.14
N GLU A 119 -7.43 11.58 -15.93
CA GLU A 119 -8.59 12.12 -16.65
C GLU A 119 -9.15 11.11 -17.66
N ASP A 120 -8.29 10.52 -18.49
CA ASP A 120 -8.67 9.51 -19.46
C ASP A 120 -9.25 8.26 -18.78
N ALA A 121 -8.64 7.78 -17.71
CA ALA A 121 -9.14 6.65 -16.95
C ALA A 121 -10.51 6.95 -16.29
N CYS A 122 -10.67 8.13 -15.70
CA CYS A 122 -11.95 8.57 -15.13
C CYS A 122 -13.06 8.63 -16.19
N GLU A 123 -12.78 9.17 -17.38
CA GLU A 123 -13.75 9.22 -18.48
C GLU A 123 -14.12 7.80 -18.94
N LEU A 124 -13.16 6.88 -19.04
CA LEU A 124 -13.44 5.49 -19.41
C LEU A 124 -14.36 4.82 -18.38
N VAL A 125 -14.04 4.94 -17.10
CA VAL A 125 -14.86 4.42 -16.00
C VAL A 125 -16.26 5.05 -16.03
N TYR A 126 -16.34 6.36 -16.20
CA TYR A 126 -17.62 7.09 -16.30
C TYR A 126 -18.53 6.50 -17.36
N ARG A 127 -18.00 6.22 -18.57
CA ARG A 127 -18.78 5.64 -19.66
C ARG A 127 -19.34 4.27 -19.31
N TYR A 128 -18.56 3.41 -18.68
CA TYR A 128 -19.06 2.10 -18.20
C TYR A 128 -20.10 2.26 -17.09
N GLN A 129 -19.85 3.12 -16.10
CA GLN A 129 -20.80 3.34 -15.00
C GLN A 129 -22.17 3.81 -15.48
N HIS A 130 -22.23 4.54 -16.61
CA HIS A 130 -23.46 5.10 -17.19
C HIS A 130 -24.13 4.21 -18.23
N LEU A 131 -23.67 2.97 -18.41
CA LEU A 131 -24.39 1.99 -19.19
C LEU A 131 -25.75 1.66 -18.53
N PRO A 132 -26.77 1.27 -19.30
CA PRO A 132 -28.10 0.93 -18.73
C PRO A 132 -28.07 -0.17 -17.66
N THR A 133 -27.04 -0.97 -17.64
CA THR A 133 -26.83 -2.04 -16.64
C THR A 133 -26.16 -1.54 -15.34
N HIS A 134 -25.66 -0.31 -15.32
CA HIS A 134 -24.89 0.27 -14.19
C HIS A 134 -23.86 -0.73 -13.63
N PRO A 135 -22.92 -1.21 -14.45
CA PRO A 135 -22.04 -2.30 -14.06
C PRO A 135 -21.14 -1.92 -12.88
N ARG A 136 -20.79 -2.92 -12.11
CA ARG A 136 -19.68 -2.84 -11.17
C ARG A 136 -18.38 -2.73 -11.97
N VAL A 137 -17.65 -1.63 -11.83
CA VAL A 137 -16.38 -1.39 -12.52
C VAL A 137 -15.23 -1.64 -11.55
N ILE A 138 -14.23 -2.40 -11.99
CA ILE A 138 -13.04 -2.75 -11.22
C ILE A 138 -11.82 -2.45 -12.09
N LEU A 139 -10.99 -1.50 -11.66
CA LEU A 139 -9.70 -1.25 -12.30
C LEU A 139 -8.68 -2.29 -11.80
N MET A 140 -7.81 -2.75 -12.68
CA MET A 140 -6.72 -3.67 -12.33
C MET A 140 -5.39 -2.93 -12.39
N THR A 141 -4.53 -3.13 -11.39
CA THR A 141 -3.15 -2.66 -11.49
C THR A 141 -2.41 -3.45 -12.55
N ALA A 142 -1.49 -2.80 -13.29
CA ALA A 142 -0.65 -3.47 -14.26
C ALA A 142 0.30 -4.45 -13.55
N ILE A 143 0.47 -5.64 -14.14
CA ILE A 143 1.40 -6.68 -13.67
C ILE A 143 2.87 -6.26 -13.90
N PRO A 144 3.85 -6.89 -13.23
CA PRO A 144 5.27 -6.57 -13.42
C PRO A 144 5.73 -6.74 -14.87
N GLY A 145 6.65 -5.90 -15.31
CA GLY A 145 7.42 -6.09 -16.54
C GLY A 145 8.88 -6.41 -16.19
N PHE A 146 9.44 -7.47 -16.76
CA PHE A 146 10.82 -7.92 -16.47
C PHE A 146 11.84 -7.50 -17.53
N THR A 147 11.48 -6.56 -18.40
CA THR A 147 12.43 -6.00 -19.37
C THR A 147 13.36 -4.98 -18.71
N ASN A 148 14.63 -4.96 -19.14
CA ASN A 148 15.58 -3.93 -18.75
C ASN A 148 15.55 -2.70 -19.67
N ASP A 149 14.71 -2.74 -20.73
CA ASP A 149 14.55 -1.62 -21.65
C ASP A 149 13.60 -0.59 -21.04
N THR A 150 14.16 0.53 -20.59
CA THR A 150 13.42 1.63 -19.95
C THR A 150 12.50 2.38 -20.92
N THR A 151 12.58 2.11 -22.23
CA THR A 151 11.68 2.68 -23.24
C THR A 151 10.43 1.84 -23.46
N GLU A 152 10.43 0.60 -23.04
CA GLU A 152 9.32 -0.35 -23.14
C GLU A 152 8.51 -0.46 -21.84
N ILE A 153 7.82 -1.59 -21.59
CA ILE A 153 7.02 -1.83 -20.39
C ILE A 153 7.96 -2.08 -19.19
N TRP A 154 8.52 -1.00 -18.72
CA TRP A 154 9.55 -1.00 -17.67
C TRP A 154 8.93 -1.03 -16.27
N ASN A 155 9.39 -1.95 -15.43
CA ASN A 155 8.79 -2.19 -14.12
C ASN A 155 8.75 -0.96 -13.23
N THR A 156 9.81 -0.15 -13.17
CA THR A 156 9.80 1.09 -12.39
C THR A 156 8.70 2.05 -12.84
N ALA A 157 8.46 2.16 -14.16
CA ALA A 157 7.38 3.01 -14.66
C ALA A 157 6.01 2.45 -14.27
N ILE A 158 5.82 1.12 -14.25
CA ILE A 158 4.59 0.50 -13.76
C ILE A 158 4.36 0.88 -12.30
N VAL A 159 5.34 0.61 -11.45
CA VAL A 159 5.21 0.79 -9.99
C VAL A 159 5.10 2.26 -9.61
N ARG A 160 5.93 3.11 -10.21
CA ARG A 160 6.06 4.51 -9.82
C ARG A 160 5.06 5.44 -10.49
N ASP A 161 4.83 5.21 -11.78
CA ASP A 161 4.07 6.17 -12.60
C ASP A 161 2.65 5.68 -12.88
N ILE A 162 2.44 4.40 -13.19
CA ILE A 162 1.17 3.92 -13.75
C ILE A 162 0.22 3.38 -12.67
N ASN A 163 0.68 2.44 -11.84
CA ASN A 163 -0.20 1.85 -10.83
C ASN A 163 -0.76 2.88 -9.84
N PRO A 164 0.01 3.88 -9.37
CA PRO A 164 -0.53 4.97 -8.57
C PRO A 164 -1.64 5.77 -9.29
N LEU A 165 -1.49 6.02 -10.61
CA LEU A 165 -2.51 6.75 -11.37
C LEU A 165 -3.78 5.91 -11.60
N ILE A 166 -3.67 4.60 -11.79
CA ILE A 166 -4.84 3.68 -11.81
C ILE A 166 -5.60 3.76 -10.48
N ILE A 167 -4.87 3.71 -9.38
CA ILE A 167 -5.43 3.80 -8.03
C ILE A 167 -6.10 5.15 -7.80
N GLU A 168 -5.48 6.25 -8.23
CA GLU A 168 -6.05 7.59 -8.13
C GLU A 168 -7.35 7.72 -8.93
N ALA A 169 -7.37 7.26 -10.18
CA ALA A 169 -8.58 7.25 -11.00
C ALA A 169 -9.72 6.44 -10.36
N ALA A 170 -9.39 5.27 -9.80
CA ALA A 170 -10.38 4.44 -9.10
C ALA A 170 -10.97 5.17 -7.90
N ARG A 171 -10.14 5.86 -7.12
CA ARG A 171 -10.56 6.68 -5.99
C ARG A 171 -11.50 7.80 -6.42
N MET A 172 -11.12 8.56 -7.45
CA MET A 172 -11.93 9.68 -7.98
C MET A 172 -13.30 9.20 -8.47
N MET A 173 -13.32 8.06 -9.14
CA MET A 173 -14.55 7.48 -9.69
C MET A 173 -15.33 6.60 -8.72
N ARG A 174 -14.81 6.41 -7.48
CA ARG A 174 -15.40 5.54 -6.46
C ARG A 174 -15.65 4.11 -6.98
N VAL A 175 -14.66 3.58 -7.71
CA VAL A 175 -14.65 2.19 -8.19
C VAL A 175 -13.58 1.39 -7.47
N GLU A 176 -13.65 0.07 -7.60
CA GLU A 176 -12.73 -0.85 -6.94
C GLU A 176 -11.42 -0.96 -7.71
N VAL A 177 -10.36 -1.33 -6.98
CA VAL A 177 -9.10 -1.79 -7.57
C VAL A 177 -8.87 -3.23 -7.19
N LEU A 178 -8.53 -4.04 -8.19
CA LEU A 178 -7.95 -5.36 -7.99
C LEU A 178 -6.46 -5.26 -8.22
N ASP A 179 -5.67 -5.38 -7.15
CA ASP A 179 -4.22 -5.37 -7.28
C ASP A 179 -3.73 -6.69 -7.89
N MET A 180 -3.25 -6.57 -9.13
CA MET A 180 -2.71 -7.69 -9.90
C MET A 180 -1.18 -7.74 -9.88
N TYR A 181 -0.51 -6.65 -9.48
CA TYR A 181 0.94 -6.58 -9.50
C TYR A 181 1.59 -7.70 -8.67
N PRO A 182 1.19 -7.97 -7.40
CA PRO A 182 1.80 -9.02 -6.59
C PRO A 182 1.57 -10.44 -7.11
N VAL A 183 0.60 -10.63 -8.00
CA VAL A 183 0.27 -11.98 -8.51
C VAL A 183 1.42 -12.58 -9.30
N LEU A 184 2.15 -11.74 -10.04
CA LEU A 184 3.29 -12.16 -10.87
C LEU A 184 4.62 -11.54 -10.44
N GLU A 185 4.66 -10.82 -9.32
CA GLU A 185 5.90 -10.31 -8.76
C GLU A 185 6.84 -11.48 -8.41
N GLY A 186 8.08 -11.39 -8.86
CA GLY A 186 9.07 -12.46 -8.68
C GLY A 186 8.91 -13.67 -9.65
N HIS A 187 7.87 -13.71 -10.48
CA HIS A 187 7.58 -14.82 -11.40
C HIS A 187 8.04 -14.53 -12.84
N GLN A 188 9.27 -14.10 -13.01
CA GLN A 188 9.85 -13.89 -14.36
C GLN A 188 9.86 -15.16 -15.22
N ASP A 189 9.94 -16.33 -14.61
CA ASP A 189 9.87 -17.63 -15.26
C ASP A 189 8.53 -17.91 -15.96
N LEU A 190 7.47 -17.28 -15.49
CA LEU A 190 6.12 -17.35 -16.08
C LEU A 190 5.89 -16.34 -17.20
N MET A 191 6.88 -15.49 -17.51
CA MET A 191 6.79 -14.44 -18.53
C MET A 191 7.91 -14.59 -19.56
N PRO A 192 7.73 -15.51 -20.55
CA PRO A 192 8.81 -15.91 -21.48
C PRO A 192 9.41 -14.75 -22.28
N ASP A 193 8.63 -13.76 -22.66
CA ASP A 193 9.06 -12.55 -23.36
C ASP A 193 9.27 -11.35 -22.42
N LYS A 194 9.24 -11.59 -21.10
CA LYS A 194 9.39 -10.59 -20.03
C LYS A 194 8.20 -9.63 -19.85
N ILE A 195 7.12 -9.80 -20.59
CA ILE A 195 5.95 -8.90 -20.60
C ILE A 195 4.64 -9.69 -20.47
N HIS A 196 4.51 -10.81 -21.20
CA HIS A 196 3.27 -11.55 -21.31
C HIS A 196 3.33 -12.85 -20.52
N PRO A 197 2.35 -13.10 -19.63
CA PRO A 197 2.29 -14.33 -18.87
C PRO A 197 1.97 -15.53 -19.77
N ASN A 198 2.61 -16.67 -19.51
CA ASN A 198 2.25 -17.95 -20.09
C ASN A 198 0.92 -18.48 -19.50
N ASP A 199 0.52 -19.69 -19.87
CA ASP A 199 -0.74 -20.30 -19.41
C ASP A 199 -0.84 -20.37 -17.90
N GLU A 200 0.26 -20.63 -17.20
CA GLU A 200 0.31 -20.71 -15.74
C GLU A 200 0.20 -19.31 -15.11
N GLY A 201 0.92 -18.31 -15.62
CA GLY A 201 0.79 -16.93 -15.16
C GLY A 201 -0.63 -16.38 -15.40
N ALA A 202 -1.24 -16.70 -16.56
CA ALA A 202 -2.63 -16.36 -16.84
C ALA A 202 -3.60 -17.05 -15.87
N ARG A 203 -3.30 -18.30 -15.47
CA ARG A 203 -4.08 -19.04 -14.46
C ARG A 203 -4.02 -18.35 -13.10
N MET A 204 -2.85 -17.93 -12.65
CA MET A 204 -2.71 -17.19 -11.39
C MET A 204 -3.54 -15.91 -11.38
N MET A 205 -3.52 -15.16 -12.49
CA MET A 205 -4.37 -13.96 -12.65
C MET A 205 -5.86 -14.32 -12.58
N ALA A 206 -6.27 -15.39 -13.27
CA ALA A 206 -7.66 -15.85 -13.27
C ALA A 206 -8.13 -16.29 -11.88
N GLU A 207 -7.30 -17.00 -11.13
CA GLU A 207 -7.59 -17.43 -9.76
C GLU A 207 -7.76 -16.21 -8.83
N LYS A 208 -6.91 -15.20 -8.94
CA LYS A 208 -7.05 -13.96 -8.18
C LYS A 208 -8.38 -13.26 -8.48
N MET A 209 -8.78 -13.15 -9.73
CA MET A 209 -10.04 -12.52 -10.13
C MET A 209 -11.24 -13.34 -9.66
N ALA A 210 -11.22 -14.65 -9.85
CA ALA A 210 -12.31 -15.54 -9.41
C ALA A 210 -12.45 -15.49 -7.87
N TRP A 211 -11.35 -15.61 -7.16
CA TRP A 211 -11.33 -15.44 -5.70
C TRP A 211 -11.95 -14.12 -5.27
N TYR A 212 -11.57 -13.02 -5.91
CA TYR A 212 -12.08 -11.68 -5.58
C TYR A 212 -13.60 -11.60 -5.73
N LEU A 213 -14.16 -12.07 -6.86
CA LEU A 213 -15.59 -12.05 -7.10
C LEU A 213 -16.38 -12.99 -6.18
N LEU A 214 -15.82 -14.15 -5.84
CA LEU A 214 -16.47 -15.11 -4.94
C LEU A 214 -16.43 -14.64 -3.49
N THR A 215 -15.38 -13.93 -3.09
CA THR A 215 -15.23 -13.37 -1.74
C THR A 215 -16.07 -12.10 -1.56
N TYR A 216 -16.13 -11.27 -2.59
CA TYR A 216 -16.85 -10.01 -2.60
C TYR A 216 -17.92 -10.00 -3.71
N PRO A 217 -19.03 -10.71 -3.53
CA PRO A 217 -20.07 -10.80 -4.56
C PRO A 217 -20.76 -9.46 -4.83
N GLN A 218 -20.62 -8.49 -3.93
CA GLN A 218 -21.04 -7.10 -4.08
C GLN A 218 -19.84 -6.18 -3.88
N LYS A 219 -19.92 -4.96 -4.44
CA LYS A 219 -18.90 -3.94 -4.22
C LYS A 219 -18.73 -3.71 -2.72
N PRO A 220 -17.49 -3.82 -2.17
CA PRO A 220 -17.24 -3.44 -0.79
C PRO A 220 -17.56 -1.96 -0.58
N SER A 221 -18.47 -1.64 0.32
CA SER A 221 -18.96 -0.26 0.51
C SER A 221 -17.99 0.67 1.22
N GLU A 222 -16.96 0.13 1.88
CA GLU A 222 -16.12 0.87 2.83
C GLU A 222 -14.74 1.26 2.30
N GLU A 223 -14.27 0.65 1.20
CA GLU A 223 -12.88 0.80 0.75
C GLU A 223 -12.55 2.16 0.12
N MET A 224 -13.54 2.94 -0.23
CA MET A 224 -13.38 4.13 -1.06
C MET A 224 -13.89 5.43 -0.41
N THR A 225 -14.29 5.39 0.85
CA THR A 225 -14.70 6.63 1.54
C THR A 225 -13.48 7.39 2.04
N ILE A 226 -13.29 8.58 1.52
CA ILE A 226 -12.29 9.55 1.98
C ILE A 226 -12.85 10.50 3.03
N ASP A 227 -14.15 10.39 3.31
CA ASP A 227 -14.84 11.25 4.29
C ASP A 227 -14.24 11.04 5.69
N GLY A 228 -14.00 12.11 6.40
CA GLY A 228 -13.45 12.09 7.76
C GLY A 228 -11.93 11.91 7.83
N LEU A 229 -11.18 12.28 6.77
CA LEU A 229 -9.73 12.45 6.81
C LEU A 229 -9.34 13.86 6.39
N ALA A 230 -8.28 14.41 7.01
CA ALA A 230 -7.62 15.62 6.53
C ALA A 230 -7.03 15.39 5.12
N ASP A 231 -6.77 16.48 4.40
CA ASP A 231 -6.01 16.42 3.15
C ASP A 231 -4.59 15.87 3.37
N ASN A 232 -4.01 15.27 2.34
CA ASN A 232 -2.63 14.81 2.35
C ASN A 232 -1.69 15.76 1.57
N PRO A 233 -0.56 16.14 2.17
CA PRO A 233 -0.13 15.93 3.56
C PRO A 233 -1.04 16.64 4.57
N PHE A 234 -1.21 16.04 5.77
CA PHE A 234 -2.09 16.62 6.79
C PHE A 234 -1.38 17.67 7.69
N ILE A 235 -0.05 17.73 7.65
CA ILE A 235 0.77 18.79 8.26
C ILE A 235 1.48 19.54 7.13
N THR A 236 1.26 20.85 7.05
CA THR A 236 1.74 21.67 5.92
C THR A 236 2.51 22.93 6.34
N HIS A 237 2.53 23.27 7.63
CA HIS A 237 3.18 24.48 8.16
C HIS A 237 4.66 24.26 8.49
N ILE A 238 5.07 23.00 8.66
CA ILE A 238 6.46 22.56 8.78
C ILE A 238 6.66 21.29 7.94
N TYR A 239 7.91 20.99 7.60
CA TYR A 239 8.25 19.76 6.87
C TYR A 239 8.52 18.64 7.87
N THR A 240 7.87 17.50 7.67
CA THR A 240 7.88 16.39 8.61
C THR A 240 8.02 15.07 7.90
N ALA A 241 8.66 14.10 8.54
CA ALA A 241 8.89 12.80 7.96
C ALA A 241 8.79 11.69 9.02
N ASP A 242 8.92 10.45 8.55
CA ASP A 242 9.12 9.24 9.37
C ASP A 242 8.03 9.09 10.46
N PRO A 243 6.73 9.10 10.09
CA PRO A 243 5.64 9.14 11.06
C PRO A 243 5.50 7.83 11.83
N SER A 244 5.59 7.90 13.16
CA SER A 244 5.24 6.82 14.07
C SER A 244 3.93 7.13 14.77
N ALA A 245 2.87 6.38 14.46
CA ALA A 245 1.51 6.63 14.88
C ALA A 245 1.05 5.66 15.96
N HIS A 246 0.47 6.18 17.05
CA HIS A 246 0.00 5.40 18.18
C HIS A 246 -1.32 5.94 18.74
N VAL A 247 -2.15 5.06 19.28
CA VAL A 247 -3.35 5.42 20.04
C VAL A 247 -3.10 5.14 21.51
N TRP A 248 -3.28 6.16 22.35
CA TRP A 248 -3.03 6.02 23.77
C TRP A 248 -4.32 5.84 24.59
N LYS A 249 -4.17 5.69 25.88
CA LYS A 249 -5.29 5.40 26.80
C LYS A 249 -6.35 6.52 26.89
N ASP A 250 -5.98 7.74 26.50
CA ASP A 250 -6.90 8.88 26.40
C ASP A 250 -7.83 8.79 25.17
N GLY A 251 -7.63 7.78 24.31
CA GLY A 251 -8.41 7.57 23.11
C GLY A 251 -8.01 8.46 21.93
N ARG A 252 -6.97 9.30 22.08
CA ARG A 252 -6.42 10.11 20.98
C ARG A 252 -5.38 9.36 20.19
N LEU A 253 -5.28 9.70 18.92
CA LEU A 253 -4.20 9.25 18.04
C LEU A 253 -3.09 10.32 18.06
N TYR A 254 -1.84 9.87 18.23
CA TYR A 254 -0.64 10.68 18.24
C TYR A 254 0.31 10.21 17.14
N VAL A 255 0.98 11.16 16.49
CA VAL A 255 2.01 10.92 15.49
C VAL A 255 3.29 11.61 15.92
N TYR A 256 4.33 10.82 16.10
CA TYR A 256 5.68 11.30 16.38
C TYR A 256 6.44 11.37 15.06
N ALA A 257 7.09 12.48 14.77
CA ALA A 257 7.70 12.71 13.47
C ALA A 257 9.04 13.41 13.57
N SER A 258 9.92 13.10 12.62
CA SER A 258 11.13 13.87 12.36
C SER A 258 10.78 15.21 11.75
N HIS A 259 11.65 16.21 11.92
CA HIS A 259 11.50 17.53 11.32
C HIS A 259 12.55 17.76 10.24
N ASP A 260 12.13 17.77 8.97
CA ASP A 260 13.00 18.12 7.84
C ASP A 260 13.22 19.63 7.82
N ILE A 261 14.49 20.06 7.76
CA ILE A 261 14.86 21.47 7.88
C ILE A 261 15.33 22.03 6.54
N PHE A 262 14.86 23.22 6.19
CA PHE A 262 15.30 23.91 4.98
C PHE A 262 15.52 25.41 5.25
N PRO A 263 16.63 26.02 4.76
CA PRO A 263 17.87 25.40 4.29
C PRO A 263 18.71 24.85 5.44
N PRO A 264 19.76 24.00 5.22
CA PRO A 264 20.41 23.77 3.94
C PRO A 264 19.87 22.56 3.17
N ARG A 265 19.36 21.52 3.85
CA ARG A 265 18.86 20.32 3.19
C ARG A 265 18.08 19.44 4.15
N GLY A 266 16.83 19.16 3.82
CA GLY A 266 15.82 18.51 4.63
C GLY A 266 16.30 17.40 5.57
N CYS A 267 16.42 16.19 5.08
CA CYS A 267 16.74 15.02 5.91
C CYS A 267 18.19 14.93 6.42
N ASP A 268 19.11 15.77 5.92
CA ASP A 268 20.51 15.74 6.38
C ASP A 268 20.70 16.45 7.73
N ARG A 269 19.77 17.28 8.13
CA ARG A 269 19.89 18.09 9.36
C ARG A 269 18.56 18.18 10.08
N MET A 270 18.16 17.08 10.65
CA MET A 270 17.01 17.02 11.55
C MET A 270 17.52 17.19 12.97
N ASP A 271 17.10 18.22 13.68
CA ASP A 271 17.63 18.56 15.00
C ASP A 271 16.59 18.48 16.13
N GLU A 272 15.33 18.20 15.80
CA GLU A 272 14.24 18.11 16.77
C GLU A 272 13.12 17.17 16.30
N TYR A 273 12.22 16.82 17.22
CA TYR A 273 11.03 16.03 16.96
C TYR A 273 9.77 16.79 17.33
N HIS A 274 8.74 16.66 16.50
CA HIS A 274 7.40 17.16 16.74
C HIS A 274 6.41 16.04 17.02
N VAL A 275 5.35 16.37 17.75
CA VAL A 275 4.20 15.47 17.98
C VAL A 275 2.92 16.13 17.52
N PHE A 276 2.16 15.39 16.75
CA PHE A 276 0.83 15.79 16.30
C PHE A 276 -0.22 14.85 16.89
N SER A 277 -1.44 15.34 17.12
CA SER A 277 -2.51 14.47 17.59
C SER A 277 -3.87 14.87 17.03
N THR A 278 -4.78 13.91 17.01
CA THR A 278 -6.15 14.10 16.54
C THR A 278 -7.15 13.26 17.33
N ASP A 279 -8.40 13.76 17.37
CA ASP A 279 -9.55 13.01 17.87
C ASP A 279 -10.46 12.52 16.74
N ASP A 280 -10.30 13.02 15.51
CA ASP A 280 -11.26 12.79 14.42
C ASP A 280 -10.61 12.55 13.06
N MET A 281 -9.28 12.49 12.96
CA MET A 281 -8.50 12.34 11.73
C MET A 281 -8.60 13.51 10.75
N THR A 282 -9.38 14.53 11.08
CA THR A 282 -9.63 15.72 10.25
C THR A 282 -8.90 16.94 10.79
N HIS A 283 -9.00 17.15 12.10
CA HIS A 283 -8.36 18.26 12.79
C HIS A 283 -7.15 17.78 13.57
N TRP A 284 -6.02 18.41 13.33
CA TRP A 284 -4.75 18.05 13.93
C TRP A 284 -4.21 19.15 14.84
N THR A 285 -3.74 18.76 16.00
CA THR A 285 -3.05 19.63 16.94
C THR A 285 -1.56 19.38 16.83
N ASP A 286 -0.78 20.41 16.53
CA ASP A 286 0.67 20.41 16.69
C ASP A 286 1.02 20.76 18.14
N HIS A 287 1.69 19.86 18.83
CA HIS A 287 2.16 20.07 20.21
C HIS A 287 3.53 20.74 20.27
N GLY A 288 4.13 21.01 19.11
CA GLY A 288 5.46 21.57 18.99
C GLY A 288 6.57 20.58 19.27
N GLU A 289 7.73 21.10 19.51
CA GLU A 289 8.94 20.35 19.80
C GLU A 289 8.86 19.61 21.14
N ILE A 290 9.25 18.34 21.14
CA ILE A 290 9.30 17.50 22.35
C ILE A 290 10.70 17.10 22.78
N LEU A 291 11.65 17.11 21.87
CA LEU A 291 13.05 16.74 22.09
C LEU A 291 13.93 17.30 20.98
N ARG A 292 15.10 17.79 21.34
CA ARG A 292 16.10 18.28 20.37
C ARG A 292 17.48 17.68 20.59
N GLN A 293 18.33 17.86 19.60
CA GLN A 293 19.72 17.37 19.63
C GLN A 293 20.49 17.78 20.87
N SER A 294 20.32 19.03 21.36
CA SER A 294 21.03 19.53 22.54
C SER A 294 20.71 18.76 23.83
N ASP A 295 19.58 18.08 23.90
CA ASP A 295 19.15 17.29 25.05
C ASP A 295 19.87 15.94 25.12
N VAL A 296 20.50 15.50 24.02
CA VAL A 296 21.23 14.23 23.92
C VAL A 296 22.66 14.41 24.39
N THR A 297 22.88 14.33 25.71
CA THR A 297 24.19 14.63 26.35
C THR A 297 25.32 13.70 25.90
N TRP A 298 25.00 12.45 25.55
CA TRP A 298 25.94 11.43 25.10
C TRP A 298 26.17 11.43 23.57
N GLY A 299 25.33 12.17 22.83
CA GLY A 299 25.34 12.20 21.36
C GLY A 299 26.30 13.23 20.77
N ARG A 300 26.45 13.16 19.44
CA ARG A 300 27.15 14.22 18.67
C ARG A 300 26.47 15.55 18.85
N LYS A 301 27.27 16.60 18.93
CA LYS A 301 26.79 17.97 19.17
C LYS A 301 26.48 18.73 17.88
N GLU A 302 26.89 18.20 16.74
CA GLU A 302 26.75 18.86 15.44
C GLU A 302 26.05 17.90 14.45
N GLY A 303 25.32 18.46 13.48
CA GLY A 303 24.75 17.73 12.36
C GLY A 303 23.30 17.28 12.51
N GLY A 304 22.62 17.56 13.62
CA GLY A 304 21.23 17.15 13.88
C GLY A 304 21.14 15.67 14.23
N TRP A 305 20.84 14.80 13.26
CA TRP A 305 20.74 13.33 13.40
C TRP A 305 19.52 12.83 14.19
N MET A 306 18.52 13.68 14.41
CA MET A 306 17.26 13.31 15.06
C MET A 306 16.33 12.65 14.02
N TRP A 307 16.74 11.44 13.57
CA TRP A 307 16.06 10.70 12.52
C TRP A 307 14.90 9.89 13.09
N ALA A 308 14.26 9.08 12.27
CA ALA A 308 13.03 8.35 12.51
C ALA A 308 12.80 7.89 13.96
N PRO A 309 11.78 8.41 14.65
CA PRO A 309 11.50 8.06 16.05
C PRO A 309 10.44 6.98 16.17
N ASP A 310 10.30 6.45 17.40
CA ASP A 310 9.14 5.70 17.84
C ASP A 310 8.77 6.03 19.30
N CYS A 311 7.57 5.64 19.71
CA CYS A 311 7.11 5.83 21.08
C CYS A 311 6.33 4.60 21.57
N ALA A 312 6.57 4.22 22.83
CA ALA A 312 5.81 3.15 23.48
C ALA A 312 5.29 3.61 24.85
N PHE A 313 4.17 3.01 25.28
CA PHE A 313 3.60 3.28 26.59
C PHE A 313 3.68 2.05 27.47
N LYS A 314 4.23 2.22 28.69
CA LYS A 314 4.26 1.17 29.70
C LYS A 314 4.23 1.76 31.11
N ASP A 315 3.45 1.17 32.00
CA ASP A 315 3.40 1.49 33.42
C ASP A 315 3.24 2.99 33.75
N GLY A 316 2.34 3.66 32.97
CA GLY A 316 2.04 5.07 33.17
C GLY A 316 3.06 6.06 32.64
N LYS A 317 3.98 5.58 31.80
CA LYS A 317 5.04 6.40 31.18
C LYS A 317 5.09 6.16 29.68
N TYR A 318 5.44 7.21 28.96
CA TYR A 318 5.75 7.20 27.53
C TYR A 318 7.26 7.15 27.38
N TYR A 319 7.76 6.19 26.60
CA TYR A 319 9.16 6.01 26.27
C TYR A 319 9.33 6.35 24.80
N PHE A 320 10.11 7.38 24.54
CA PHE A 320 10.38 7.87 23.20
C PHE A 320 11.76 7.37 22.77
N TYR A 321 11.81 6.68 21.63
CA TYR A 321 13.01 6.07 21.08
C TYR A 321 13.45 6.83 19.84
N PHE A 322 14.75 7.04 19.71
CA PHE A 322 15.31 7.80 18.61
C PHE A 322 16.74 7.33 18.29
N PRO A 323 17.14 7.28 17.00
CA PRO A 323 18.52 7.00 16.65
C PRO A 323 19.35 8.26 16.83
N HIS A 324 20.58 8.09 17.32
CA HIS A 324 21.54 9.21 17.39
C HIS A 324 22.96 8.67 17.42
N PRO A 325 23.91 9.25 16.65
CA PRO A 325 25.30 8.83 16.72
C PRO A 325 25.95 9.27 18.03
N SER A 326 26.77 8.41 18.64
CA SER A 326 27.50 8.75 19.85
C SER A 326 28.53 9.87 19.62
N ALA A 327 28.94 10.55 20.68
CA ALA A 327 29.93 11.62 20.64
C ALA A 327 31.31 11.16 20.12
N THR A 328 31.63 9.87 20.27
CA THR A 328 32.87 9.28 19.77
C THR A 328 32.76 9.01 18.28
N LYS A 329 33.71 9.54 17.47
CA LYS A 329 33.82 9.27 16.03
C LYS A 329 34.41 7.88 15.79
N THR A 330 33.67 6.83 16.07
CA THR A 330 33.98 5.46 15.67
C THR A 330 33.00 5.04 14.57
N GLU A 331 33.45 4.18 13.67
CA GLU A 331 32.53 3.50 12.76
C GLU A 331 31.43 2.80 13.57
N ASN A 332 30.21 2.77 13.03
CA ASN A 332 29.07 2.12 13.68
C ASN A 332 28.74 2.72 15.06
N SER A 333 28.69 4.03 15.17
CA SER A 333 28.45 4.73 16.43
C SER A 333 26.96 5.02 16.74
N TRP A 334 26.03 4.54 15.93
CA TRP A 334 24.60 4.74 16.14
C TRP A 334 24.12 4.03 17.42
N LYS A 335 23.32 4.74 18.19
CA LYS A 335 22.65 4.27 19.40
C LYS A 335 21.17 4.53 19.31
N ILE A 336 20.38 3.70 19.98
CA ILE A 336 18.95 3.95 20.17
C ILE A 336 18.77 4.65 21.51
N GLY A 337 18.63 5.98 21.45
CA GLY A 337 18.37 6.82 22.60
C GLY A 337 16.97 6.58 23.16
N VAL A 338 16.82 6.80 24.47
CA VAL A 338 15.54 6.69 25.16
C VAL A 338 15.30 7.95 25.98
N ALA A 339 14.14 8.59 25.74
CA ALA A 339 13.62 9.64 26.58
C ALA A 339 12.29 9.21 27.21
N VAL A 340 11.97 9.72 28.38
CA VAL A 340 10.77 9.33 29.13
C VAL A 340 9.95 10.54 29.56
N SER A 341 8.63 10.40 29.48
CA SER A 341 7.66 11.37 29.99
C SER A 341 6.45 10.68 30.64
N ARG A 342 5.69 11.43 31.41
CA ARG A 342 4.33 11.04 31.87
C ARG A 342 3.23 11.58 30.95
N HIS A 343 3.60 12.36 29.98
CA HIS A 343 2.70 12.97 29.00
C HIS A 343 3.07 12.51 27.58
N PRO A 344 2.10 12.25 26.70
CA PRO A 344 2.39 11.73 25.36
C PRO A 344 3.09 12.73 24.43
N ALA A 345 3.00 14.03 24.70
CA ALA A 345 3.41 15.08 23.77
C ALA A 345 4.23 16.21 24.41
N LYS A 346 4.82 15.99 25.58
CA LYS A 346 5.67 17.00 26.23
C LYS A 346 6.52 16.41 27.36
N ASP A 347 7.42 17.22 27.89
CA ASP A 347 8.23 16.93 29.09
C ASP A 347 9.11 15.68 28.96
N PHE A 348 9.52 15.30 27.77
CA PHE A 348 10.42 14.18 27.56
C PHE A 348 11.83 14.51 28.07
N LYS A 349 12.42 13.57 28.80
CA LYS A 349 13.78 13.67 29.34
C LYS A 349 14.60 12.48 28.89
N VAL A 350 15.73 12.72 28.26
CA VAL A 350 16.68 11.68 27.88
C VAL A 350 17.20 10.99 29.13
N ILE A 351 17.06 9.65 29.17
CA ILE A 351 17.53 8.81 30.29
C ILE A 351 18.73 7.95 29.90
N GLY A 352 19.12 7.92 28.64
CA GLY A 352 20.25 7.15 28.12
C GLY A 352 19.95 6.56 26.74
N TYR A 353 20.51 5.40 26.50
CA TYR A 353 20.29 4.62 25.28
C TYR A 353 20.26 3.12 25.60
N ILE A 354 19.78 2.29 24.68
CA ILE A 354 19.73 0.83 24.86
C ILE A 354 21.14 0.26 24.68
N GLU A 355 21.74 -0.15 25.79
CA GLU A 355 23.05 -0.82 25.79
C GLU A 355 22.96 -2.19 25.10
N GLY A 356 23.95 -2.51 24.26
CA GLY A 356 24.04 -3.78 23.54
C GLY A 356 23.16 -3.88 22.29
N ALA A 357 22.35 -2.84 21.97
CA ALA A 357 21.66 -2.79 20.69
C ALA A 357 22.67 -2.66 19.54
N PRO A 358 22.46 -3.38 18.41
CA PRO A 358 23.27 -3.21 17.22
C PRO A 358 23.29 -1.75 16.75
N SER A 359 24.44 -1.33 16.18
CA SER A 359 24.58 0.01 15.62
C SER A 359 23.75 0.13 14.34
N ALA A 360 22.53 0.63 14.46
CA ALA A 360 21.59 0.86 13.37
C ALA A 360 20.62 1.98 13.75
N ILE A 361 19.79 2.39 12.82
CA ILE A 361 18.80 3.46 12.95
C ILE A 361 17.37 2.89 13.10
N ASP A 362 16.38 3.73 13.01
CA ASP A 362 14.95 3.43 12.88
C ASP A 362 14.44 2.45 13.95
N PRO A 363 14.46 2.87 15.22
CA PRO A 363 13.90 2.05 16.29
C PRO A 363 12.38 1.92 16.14
N CYS A 364 11.87 0.72 16.41
CA CYS A 364 10.46 0.48 16.68
C CYS A 364 10.32 -0.31 17.97
N VAL A 365 9.39 0.07 18.83
CA VAL A 365 9.13 -0.63 20.10
C VAL A 365 7.68 -1.06 20.18
N PHE A 366 7.45 -2.33 20.06
CA PHE A 366 6.14 -2.97 20.16
C PHE A 366 5.92 -3.56 21.58
N VAL A 367 4.83 -3.18 22.22
CA VAL A 367 4.39 -3.76 23.50
C VAL A 367 3.21 -4.69 23.22
N ASP A 368 3.38 -5.98 23.45
CA ASP A 368 2.36 -6.99 23.20
C ASP A 368 1.29 -7.01 24.32
N ASN A 369 0.19 -7.71 24.08
CA ASN A 369 -0.94 -7.80 24.98
C ASN A 369 -0.62 -8.41 26.36
N ASP A 370 0.45 -9.21 26.44
CA ASP A 370 0.97 -9.76 27.71
C ASP A 370 1.86 -8.78 28.48
N GLY A 371 2.10 -7.59 27.89
CA GLY A 371 2.96 -6.56 28.45
C GLY A 371 4.44 -6.74 28.16
N GLN A 372 4.86 -7.78 27.41
CA GLN A 372 6.24 -7.90 26.97
C GLN A 372 6.53 -6.85 25.88
N ALA A 373 7.59 -6.09 26.06
CA ALA A 373 8.07 -5.14 25.07
C ALA A 373 9.18 -5.76 24.20
N TYR A 374 9.13 -5.44 22.92
CA TYR A 374 10.10 -5.85 21.91
C TYR A 374 10.66 -4.60 21.23
N VAL A 375 11.96 -4.59 20.98
CA VAL A 375 12.63 -3.53 20.25
C VAL A 375 13.19 -4.06 18.94
N TYR A 376 13.05 -3.26 17.89
CA TYR A 376 13.60 -3.51 16.57
C TYR A 376 14.40 -2.29 16.14
N ASN A 377 15.49 -2.49 15.41
CA ASN A 377 16.21 -1.42 14.72
C ASN A 377 16.94 -1.97 13.50
N GLY A 378 17.06 -1.16 12.45
CA GLY A 378 17.70 -1.60 11.20
C GLY A 378 17.95 -0.45 10.25
N GLY A 379 18.79 -0.67 9.25
CA GLY A 379 19.18 0.37 8.28
C GLY A 379 20.43 1.16 8.71
N GLY A 380 20.87 2.06 7.85
CA GLY A 380 22.02 2.96 8.09
C GLY A 380 23.38 2.29 8.06
N THR A 381 23.52 1.05 8.50
CA THR A 381 24.79 0.31 8.57
C THR A 381 24.79 -1.02 7.84
N GLY A 382 23.66 -1.38 7.22
CA GLY A 382 23.52 -2.63 6.47
C GLY A 382 22.05 -3.03 6.27
N PRO A 383 21.79 -4.03 5.43
CA PRO A 383 20.45 -4.45 5.03
C PRO A 383 19.82 -5.42 6.04
N LEU A 384 20.02 -5.23 7.33
CA LEU A 384 19.47 -6.08 8.37
C LEU A 384 18.65 -5.28 9.36
N VAL A 385 17.54 -5.85 9.77
CA VAL A 385 16.82 -5.45 10.98
C VAL A 385 17.06 -6.45 12.08
N TYR A 386 17.29 -5.95 13.28
CA TYR A 386 17.48 -6.74 14.48
C TYR A 386 16.27 -6.62 15.39
N GLY A 387 15.91 -7.68 16.07
CA GLY A 387 14.82 -7.69 17.05
C GLY A 387 15.24 -8.37 18.34
N GLY A 388 14.72 -7.88 19.45
CA GLY A 388 14.98 -8.42 20.78
C GLY A 388 13.92 -8.02 21.80
N LYS A 389 14.00 -8.59 22.99
CA LYS A 389 13.13 -8.25 24.12
C LYS A 389 13.70 -7.13 24.95
N LEU A 390 12.84 -6.27 25.46
CA LEU A 390 13.18 -5.31 26.51
C LEU A 390 12.75 -5.81 27.88
N LYS A 391 13.53 -5.50 28.90
CA LYS A 391 13.11 -5.64 30.30
C LYS A 391 11.97 -4.63 30.62
N SER A 392 11.36 -4.80 31.76
CA SER A 392 10.24 -3.95 32.20
C SER A 392 10.61 -2.47 32.33
N ASN A 393 11.88 -2.14 32.50
CA ASN A 393 12.37 -0.75 32.55
C ASN A 393 12.43 -0.04 31.19
N MET A 394 12.17 -0.76 30.09
CA MET A 394 12.06 -0.23 28.72
C MET A 394 13.35 0.37 28.14
N ILE A 395 14.50 0.15 28.74
CA ILE A 395 15.81 0.64 28.28
C ILE A 395 16.89 -0.45 28.26
N GLU A 396 16.69 -1.54 28.96
CA GLU A 396 17.62 -2.67 28.98
C GLU A 396 17.09 -3.84 28.16
N LEU A 397 17.99 -4.50 27.44
CA LEU A 397 17.67 -5.74 26.73
C LEU A 397 17.48 -6.91 27.72
N ASP A 398 16.49 -7.75 27.44
CA ASP A 398 16.31 -9.05 28.06
C ASP A 398 16.86 -10.14 27.10
N GLY A 399 18.17 -10.33 27.14
CA GLY A 399 18.92 -11.15 26.21
C GLY A 399 19.55 -10.34 25.07
N GLU A 400 19.84 -11.00 23.95
CA GLU A 400 20.49 -10.40 22.78
C GLU A 400 19.47 -10.09 21.69
N MET A 401 19.72 -9.02 20.93
CA MET A 401 19.03 -8.77 19.67
C MET A 401 19.60 -9.65 18.55
N ARG A 402 18.73 -10.17 17.69
CA ARG A 402 19.10 -11.06 16.58
C ARG A 402 18.56 -10.53 15.26
N PRO A 403 19.25 -10.81 14.15
CA PRO A 403 18.69 -10.51 12.83
C PRO A 403 17.32 -11.19 12.63
N MET A 404 16.38 -10.47 12.05
CA MET A 404 15.07 -11.00 11.69
C MET A 404 15.18 -11.75 10.36
N GLU A 405 14.73 -13.00 10.34
CA GLU A 405 14.79 -13.87 9.16
C GLU A 405 13.49 -13.82 8.35
N GLY A 406 13.59 -13.99 7.03
CA GLY A 406 12.44 -14.11 6.12
C GLY A 406 11.94 -12.81 5.54
N LEU A 407 12.70 -11.72 5.68
CA LEU A 407 12.47 -10.45 4.98
C LEU A 407 13.17 -10.45 3.62
N VAL A 408 12.63 -9.70 2.68
CA VAL A 408 13.17 -9.55 1.31
C VAL A 408 13.59 -8.10 1.13
N ASP A 409 14.82 -7.88 0.65
CA ASP A 409 15.38 -6.58 0.28
C ASP A 409 15.20 -5.46 1.33
N PHE A 410 15.26 -5.82 2.61
CA PHE A 410 15.15 -4.84 3.70
C PHE A 410 16.17 -3.72 3.54
N HIS A 411 15.72 -2.47 3.65
CA HIS A 411 16.54 -1.28 3.64
C HIS A 411 16.54 -0.58 5.00
N GLU A 412 15.38 -0.13 5.47
CA GLU A 412 15.21 0.63 6.71
C GLU A 412 13.72 0.66 7.15
N ALA A 413 13.37 1.50 8.13
CA ALA A 413 12.00 1.84 8.50
C ALA A 413 11.17 0.67 9.06
N ALA A 414 11.77 -0.17 9.90
CA ALA A 414 11.05 -1.28 10.51
C ALA A 414 9.95 -0.78 11.46
N PHE A 415 8.73 -1.25 11.28
CA PHE A 415 7.61 -0.99 12.18
C PHE A 415 6.81 -2.27 12.43
N VAL A 416 6.49 -2.58 13.69
CA VAL A 416 5.78 -3.81 14.06
C VAL A 416 4.44 -3.49 14.71
N PHE A 417 3.40 -4.17 14.23
CA PHE A 417 2.08 -4.14 14.86
C PHE A 417 1.44 -5.52 14.86
N ARG A 418 0.36 -5.68 15.61
CA ARG A 418 -0.39 -6.93 15.69
C ARG A 418 -1.84 -6.70 15.33
N ARG A 419 -2.39 -7.61 14.52
CA ARG A 419 -3.82 -7.67 14.22
C ARG A 419 -4.31 -9.10 14.43
N LYS A 420 -5.26 -9.28 15.38
CA LYS A 420 -5.68 -10.61 15.83
C LYS A 420 -4.45 -11.43 16.30
N ASP A 421 -4.23 -12.59 15.71
CA ASP A 421 -3.10 -13.48 16.05
C ASP A 421 -1.93 -13.39 15.08
N ILE A 422 -1.92 -12.38 14.22
CA ILE A 422 -0.87 -12.17 13.22
C ILE A 422 -0.07 -10.92 13.61
N TYR A 423 1.25 -11.08 13.64
CA TYR A 423 2.22 -9.98 13.73
C TYR A 423 2.61 -9.55 12.32
N TYR A 424 2.71 -8.26 12.13
CA TYR A 424 3.12 -7.62 10.87
C TYR A 424 4.39 -6.82 11.15
N LEU A 425 5.39 -7.00 10.30
CA LEU A 425 6.58 -6.15 10.26
C LEU A 425 6.56 -5.45 8.91
N THR A 426 6.39 -4.13 8.92
CA THR A 426 6.47 -3.29 7.73
C THR A 426 7.83 -2.63 7.65
N TYR A 427 8.31 -2.36 6.44
CA TYR A 427 9.64 -1.79 6.23
C TYR A 427 9.78 -1.19 4.83
N ALA A 428 10.75 -0.30 4.64
CA ALA A 428 11.17 0.15 3.33
C ALA A 428 12.11 -0.89 2.69
N ASP A 429 11.86 -1.24 1.44
CA ASP A 429 12.75 -2.11 0.68
C ASP A 429 13.89 -1.31 0.02
N ASN A 430 14.89 -2.03 -0.46
CA ASN A 430 16.02 -1.46 -1.21
C ASN A 430 15.82 -1.67 -2.71
N HIS A 431 14.63 -1.34 -3.20
CA HIS A 431 14.32 -1.49 -4.61
C HIS A 431 15.15 -0.53 -5.46
N THR A 432 15.98 -1.07 -6.35
CA THR A 432 16.84 -0.29 -7.23
C THR A 432 16.68 -0.74 -8.68
N GLU A 433 16.53 0.23 -9.59
CA GLU A 433 16.49 -0.01 -11.02
C GLU A 433 17.48 0.90 -11.75
N LYS A 434 17.85 0.52 -12.97
CA LYS A 434 18.69 1.36 -13.83
C LYS A 434 17.81 2.22 -14.73
N ASP A 435 18.05 3.53 -14.72
CA ASP A 435 17.41 4.43 -15.67
C ASP A 435 17.95 4.24 -17.11
N ALA A 436 17.39 4.96 -18.08
CA ALA A 436 17.77 4.88 -19.49
C ALA A 436 19.27 5.15 -19.76
N ASN A 437 19.97 5.83 -18.83
CA ASN A 437 21.39 6.13 -18.91
C ASN A 437 22.24 5.09 -18.17
N GLY A 438 21.63 4.02 -17.64
CA GLY A 438 22.30 3.00 -16.86
C GLY A 438 22.63 3.43 -15.42
N LYS A 439 22.16 4.60 -14.96
CA LYS A 439 22.33 5.09 -13.60
C LYS A 439 21.33 4.38 -12.70
N GLN A 440 21.85 3.76 -11.65
CA GLN A 440 21.02 3.13 -10.62
C GLN A 440 20.20 4.19 -9.87
N ARG A 441 18.89 3.96 -9.75
CA ARG A 441 17.99 4.74 -8.93
C ARG A 441 17.32 3.81 -7.94
N GLY A 442 17.20 4.25 -6.67
CA GLY A 442 16.41 3.58 -5.67
C GLY A 442 15.03 4.26 -5.59
N TYR A 443 13.99 3.46 -5.52
CA TYR A 443 12.63 3.91 -5.25
C TYR A 443 12.11 3.07 -4.10
N ASN A 444 12.40 3.50 -2.89
CA ASN A 444 11.95 2.78 -1.71
C ASN A 444 10.43 2.76 -1.65
N GLN A 445 9.89 1.59 -1.50
CA GLN A 445 8.46 1.33 -1.29
C GLN A 445 8.28 0.66 0.07
N LEU A 446 7.07 0.66 0.62
CA LEU A 446 6.83 0.00 1.89
C LEU A 446 6.27 -1.40 1.67
N CYS A 447 7.06 -2.37 2.10
CA CYS A 447 6.76 -3.79 2.09
C CYS A 447 6.32 -4.27 3.48
N TYR A 448 5.82 -5.51 3.54
CA TYR A 448 5.52 -6.12 4.82
C TYR A 448 5.74 -7.64 4.82
N ALA A 449 5.96 -8.15 6.00
CA ALA A 449 6.02 -9.57 6.29
C ALA A 449 5.12 -9.90 7.48
N THR A 450 4.69 -11.14 7.58
CA THR A 450 3.82 -11.62 8.67
C THR A 450 4.47 -12.76 9.45
N SER A 451 4.09 -12.90 10.72
CA SER A 451 4.53 -13.99 11.58
C SER A 451 3.46 -14.34 12.62
N THR A 452 3.59 -15.50 13.25
CA THR A 452 2.83 -15.89 14.45
C THR A 452 3.56 -15.54 15.75
N SER A 453 4.76 -14.94 15.65
CA SER A 453 5.60 -14.53 16.78
C SER A 453 6.18 -13.15 16.53
N PRO A 454 6.32 -12.29 17.56
CA PRO A 454 6.87 -10.94 17.38
C PRO A 454 8.33 -10.92 16.93
N LEU A 455 9.08 -11.98 17.14
CA LEU A 455 10.47 -12.10 16.70
C LEU A 455 10.65 -13.05 15.50
N GLY A 456 9.60 -13.31 14.75
CA GLY A 456 9.65 -14.16 13.57
C GLY A 456 9.62 -15.68 13.88
N PRO A 457 9.96 -16.54 12.92
CA PRO A 457 10.39 -16.17 11.56
C PRO A 457 9.29 -15.44 10.78
N TRP A 458 9.71 -14.52 9.91
CA TRP A 458 8.81 -13.70 9.10
C TRP A 458 8.59 -14.32 7.73
N LYS A 459 7.41 -14.10 7.19
CA LYS A 459 7.07 -14.48 5.82
C LYS A 459 6.74 -13.22 5.02
N TYR A 460 7.54 -12.90 4.01
CA TYR A 460 7.27 -11.79 3.10
C TYR A 460 5.92 -11.94 2.41
N GLN A 461 5.18 -10.84 2.30
CA GLN A 461 3.83 -10.81 1.74
C GLN A 461 3.68 -9.86 0.55
N GLY A 462 4.61 -8.94 0.34
CA GLY A 462 4.58 -7.99 -0.78
C GLY A 462 4.58 -6.53 -0.35
N ILE A 463 4.23 -5.67 -1.30
CA ILE A 463 4.19 -4.22 -1.16
C ILE A 463 2.80 -3.81 -0.66
N TYR A 464 2.74 -2.90 0.32
CA TYR A 464 1.48 -2.30 0.72
C TYR A 464 1.37 -0.82 0.41
N LEU A 465 2.49 -0.13 0.16
CA LEU A 465 2.51 1.27 -0.24
C LEU A 465 3.59 1.50 -1.30
N TYR A 466 3.17 1.96 -2.47
CA TYR A 466 4.04 2.25 -3.60
C TYR A 466 4.91 3.50 -3.35
N PRO A 467 5.99 3.70 -4.12
CA PRO A 467 6.90 4.82 -3.91
C PRO A 467 6.22 6.19 -3.90
N THR A 468 6.70 7.08 -3.04
CA THR A 468 6.16 8.43 -2.83
C THR A 468 7.03 9.54 -3.44
N ASP A 469 7.95 9.19 -4.33
CA ASP A 469 8.95 10.09 -4.95
C ASP A 469 9.95 10.75 -3.98
N CYS A 470 9.98 10.30 -2.73
CA CYS A 470 10.95 10.72 -1.74
C CYS A 470 12.28 9.95 -1.87
N ASP A 471 13.36 10.53 -1.33
CA ASP A 471 14.68 9.87 -1.30
C ASP A 471 14.65 8.63 -0.38
N THR A 472 13.75 8.61 0.61
CA THR A 472 13.51 7.51 1.54
C THR A 472 12.01 7.27 1.70
N SER A 473 11.64 6.11 2.24
CA SER A 473 10.25 5.79 2.64
C SER A 473 10.23 5.31 4.07
N HIS A 474 9.28 5.81 4.86
CA HIS A 474 9.07 5.38 6.23
C HIS A 474 7.58 5.46 6.56
N GLY A 475 7.08 4.51 7.34
CA GLY A 475 5.67 4.53 7.72
C GLY A 475 5.35 3.68 8.93
N SER A 476 4.15 3.87 9.43
CA SER A 476 3.58 3.12 10.54
C SER A 476 2.13 2.74 10.25
N VAL A 477 1.63 1.73 10.95
CA VAL A 477 0.25 1.24 10.79
C VAL A 477 -0.42 1.18 12.15
N VAL A 478 -1.60 1.76 12.27
CA VAL A 478 -2.34 1.82 13.54
C VAL A 478 -3.84 1.64 13.33
N GLU A 479 -4.50 1.00 14.29
CA GLU A 479 -5.96 0.95 14.37
C GLU A 479 -6.47 2.12 15.22
N TYR A 480 -7.41 2.89 14.66
CA TYR A 480 -8.05 3.99 15.37
C TYR A 480 -9.56 3.97 15.13
N LYS A 481 -10.34 3.92 16.21
CA LYS A 481 -11.82 3.87 16.16
C LYS A 481 -12.39 2.79 15.22
N GLY A 482 -11.75 1.61 15.21
CA GLY A 482 -12.18 0.47 14.41
C GLY A 482 -11.77 0.51 12.93
N GLN A 483 -11.01 1.51 12.51
CA GLN A 483 -10.43 1.62 11.18
C GLN A 483 -8.90 1.57 11.25
N TRP A 484 -8.25 0.86 10.33
CA TRP A 484 -6.81 0.81 10.19
C TRP A 484 -6.32 1.93 9.26
N TYR A 485 -5.17 2.51 9.59
CA TYR A 485 -4.54 3.60 8.85
C TYR A 485 -3.07 3.31 8.62
N ALA A 486 -2.58 3.68 7.43
CA ALA A 486 -1.17 3.75 7.11
C ALA A 486 -0.72 5.21 7.15
N PHE A 487 0.30 5.49 7.96
CA PHE A 487 0.99 6.76 7.99
C PHE A 487 2.29 6.61 7.20
N TYR A 488 2.62 7.61 6.41
CA TYR A 488 3.80 7.65 5.55
C TYR A 488 4.18 9.10 5.26
N HIS A 489 5.16 9.35 4.41
CA HIS A 489 5.48 10.71 3.96
C HIS A 489 5.59 10.79 2.44
N ASN A 490 5.38 11.98 1.89
CA ASN A 490 5.61 12.28 0.48
C ASN A 490 6.29 13.65 0.33
N CYS A 491 6.67 14.02 -0.89
CA CYS A 491 7.24 15.32 -1.21
C CYS A 491 6.35 16.17 -2.12
N SER A 492 5.03 15.96 -2.07
CA SER A 492 4.08 16.64 -2.96
C SER A 492 4.07 18.17 -2.82
N ILE A 493 4.39 18.71 -1.64
CA ILE A 493 4.48 20.16 -1.39
C ILE A 493 5.73 20.76 -2.04
N THR A 494 6.87 20.09 -1.89
CA THR A 494 8.18 20.67 -2.24
C THR A 494 8.70 20.21 -3.59
N GLN A 495 8.27 19.05 -4.07
CA GLN A 495 8.84 18.33 -5.21
C GLN A 495 10.34 18.00 -5.02
N GLN A 496 10.81 17.94 -3.75
CA GLN A 496 12.17 17.61 -3.37
C GLN A 496 12.15 16.37 -2.47
N GLY A 497 12.77 15.27 -2.93
CA GLY A 497 12.68 13.96 -2.27
C GLY A 497 13.19 13.91 -0.83
N ASN A 498 13.99 14.89 -0.43
CA ASN A 498 14.57 15.02 0.91
C ASN A 498 13.91 16.12 1.78
N LEU A 499 12.79 16.68 1.33
CA LEU A 499 12.02 17.69 2.07
C LEU A 499 10.55 17.27 2.07
N ARG A 500 10.19 16.50 3.09
CA ARG A 500 9.04 15.61 3.12
C ARG A 500 7.88 16.17 3.95
N SER A 501 6.71 15.61 3.81
CA SER A 501 5.54 15.94 4.63
C SER A 501 4.71 14.68 4.90
N ILE A 502 4.25 14.53 6.15
CA ILE A 502 3.54 13.32 6.59
C ILE A 502 2.11 13.26 6.05
N CYS A 503 1.74 12.04 5.67
CA CYS A 503 0.47 11.68 5.07
C CYS A 503 -0.20 10.54 5.85
N VAL A 504 -1.51 10.41 5.69
CA VAL A 504 -2.29 9.30 6.25
C VAL A 504 -3.36 8.85 5.28
N ASP A 505 -3.49 7.54 5.10
CA ASP A 505 -4.58 6.93 4.33
C ASP A 505 -5.15 5.71 5.03
N ARG A 506 -6.38 5.34 4.69
CA ARG A 506 -7.02 4.13 5.22
C ARG A 506 -6.29 2.90 4.70
N LEU A 507 -6.12 1.94 5.57
CA LEU A 507 -5.54 0.64 5.27
C LEU A 507 -6.60 -0.45 5.45
N PHE A 508 -6.65 -1.36 4.48
CA PHE A 508 -7.59 -2.46 4.47
C PHE A 508 -6.87 -3.81 4.38
N PHE A 509 -7.53 -4.84 4.90
CA PHE A 509 -7.03 -6.20 4.88
C PHE A 509 -7.92 -7.09 4.03
N ASN A 510 -7.32 -8.05 3.38
CA ASN A 510 -8.00 -9.18 2.79
C ASN A 510 -8.51 -10.14 3.89
N PRO A 511 -9.46 -11.04 3.59
CA PRO A 511 -9.94 -12.02 4.56
C PRO A 511 -8.87 -12.94 5.13
N ASP A 512 -7.82 -13.22 4.37
CA ASP A 512 -6.66 -14.03 4.78
C ASP A 512 -5.68 -13.27 5.68
N GLY A 513 -5.89 -11.98 5.91
CA GLY A 513 -5.04 -11.12 6.71
C GLY A 513 -3.95 -10.39 5.94
N THR A 514 -3.81 -10.61 4.64
CA THR A 514 -2.90 -9.80 3.82
C THR A 514 -3.39 -8.36 3.70
N ILE A 515 -2.46 -7.41 3.58
CA ILE A 515 -2.78 -5.99 3.44
C ILE A 515 -3.11 -5.69 1.98
N LYS A 516 -4.18 -4.93 1.73
CA LYS A 516 -4.46 -4.37 0.42
C LYS A 516 -3.57 -3.16 0.17
N PRO A 517 -3.10 -2.93 -1.06
CA PRO A 517 -2.34 -1.72 -1.38
C PRO A 517 -3.07 -0.45 -0.96
N VAL A 518 -2.34 0.46 -0.34
CA VAL A 518 -2.88 1.72 0.16
C VAL A 518 -3.10 2.69 -0.99
N TYR A 519 -4.29 3.27 -1.03
CA TYR A 519 -4.60 4.39 -1.92
C TYR A 519 -3.95 5.66 -1.38
N GLN A 520 -2.90 6.12 -2.04
CA GLN A 520 -2.21 7.35 -1.68
C GLN A 520 -3.02 8.55 -2.16
N ARG A 521 -3.68 9.26 -1.24
CA ARG A 521 -4.34 10.52 -1.57
C ARG A 521 -3.29 11.62 -1.70
N HIS A 522 -3.13 12.14 -2.87
CA HIS A 522 -2.38 13.38 -3.05
C HIS A 522 -3.26 14.55 -2.62
N LYS A 523 -2.63 15.65 -2.19
CA LYS A 523 -3.35 16.88 -1.94
C LYS A 523 -4.21 17.13 -3.19
N SER A 524 -5.52 17.07 -3.00
CA SER A 524 -6.43 17.31 -4.09
C SER A 524 -6.17 18.73 -4.55
N GLU A 525 -5.41 18.80 -5.58
CA GLU A 525 -5.42 19.78 -6.62
C GLU A 525 -5.60 21.25 -6.24
N ILE A 526 -4.60 21.99 -6.47
CA ILE A 526 -4.76 23.30 -7.10
C ILE A 526 -5.72 23.08 -8.28
N PRO A 527 -6.90 23.72 -8.32
CA PRO A 527 -7.81 23.61 -9.46
C PRO A 527 -7.01 23.91 -10.72
N ARG A 528 -6.95 22.96 -11.64
CA ARG A 528 -6.36 23.19 -12.96
C ARG A 528 -7.18 24.31 -13.61
N LYS A 529 -6.58 25.52 -13.70
CA LYS A 529 -7.11 26.62 -14.49
C LYS A 529 -6.97 26.34 -15.97
#